data_633f91abcb1194c0af1a5db0cb843f2c
#
_entry.id   633f91abcb1194c0af1a5db0cb843f2c
#
_cell.length_a   1.000
_cell.length_b   1.000
_cell.length_c   1.000
_cell.angle_alpha   90.00
_cell.angle_beta   90.00
_cell.angle_gamma   90.00
#
_symmetry.space_group_name_H-M   'P 1'
#
loop_
_entity.id
_entity.type
_entity.pdbx_description
1 polymer ?
#
loop_
_entity_poly.entity_id
_entity_poly.type
_entity_poly.pdbx_seq_one_letter_code
_entity_poly.pdbx_strand_id
1 'polypeptide(L)'
;VKNFKLLLFLVIFLIGLLIYIFYFQKEKVIAPSQHPAITHPISGCAKEYEKINRNPLLGSIEKKCCEGLIEWRVSRSFSYCLKPTFGEIIVIEPLTENVFSPFTISGKAKGNWFFEGEFRAELYDNEDNLISSTILTATQDWMKEDFVPFQGKMEFSIEKEKINQWGKLRFLSNNPSGLIENQKVFEIPIRFVENKSKAILLYFYNPNQDKDLNGNIKCSKEGLIPIERNIPFSSTPIKDALKILILKGKEILTEEEKKEGITTEFPLEGFDLKSINLKNDGTLILEFNDPLNKSVGGACRVGILWFQIEETAKQFKEVKKVQFLPEYLFQP
;
A
#
# COMPACT_ATOMS: atom_id res chain seq x y z
N VAL A 1 -60.27 21.18 -35.83
CA VAL A 1 -58.98 20.53 -36.20
C VAL A 1 -57.84 21.57 -36.29
N LYS A 2 -58.07 22.81 -36.68
CA LYS A 2 -57.02 23.85 -36.80
C LYS A 2 -56.46 24.31 -35.43
N ASN A 3 -57.32 24.40 -34.42
CA ASN A 3 -56.96 24.83 -33.06
C ASN A 3 -56.17 23.78 -32.28
N PHE A 4 -56.35 22.48 -32.58
CA PHE A 4 -55.63 21.38 -31.92
C PHE A 4 -54.16 21.34 -32.33
N LYS A 5 -53.86 21.60 -33.60
CA LYS A 5 -52.46 21.61 -34.09
C LYS A 5 -51.69 22.82 -33.51
N LEU A 6 -52.34 23.96 -33.32
CA LEU A 6 -51.71 25.14 -32.72
C LEU A 6 -51.44 24.91 -31.22
N LEU A 7 -52.33 24.23 -30.50
CA LEU A 7 -52.17 23.89 -29.10
C LEU A 7 -51.00 22.88 -28.93
N LEU A 8 -50.91 21.89 -29.80
CA LEU A 8 -49.82 20.88 -29.77
C LEU A 8 -48.45 21.55 -30.03
N PHE A 9 -48.35 22.50 -30.97
CA PHE A 9 -47.15 23.25 -31.23
C PHE A 9 -46.72 24.13 -30.05
N LEU A 10 -47.66 24.75 -29.34
CA LEU A 10 -47.39 25.56 -28.14
C LEU A 10 -46.88 24.68 -26.99
N VAL A 11 -47.44 23.51 -26.81
CA VAL A 11 -46.99 22.53 -25.75
C VAL A 11 -45.60 22.03 -26.04
N ILE A 12 -45.28 21.66 -27.29
CA ILE A 12 -43.94 21.20 -27.67
C ILE A 12 -42.90 22.34 -27.51
N PHE A 13 -43.28 23.58 -27.87
CA PHE A 13 -42.40 24.71 -27.70
C PHE A 13 -42.12 25.05 -26.23
N LEU A 14 -43.13 24.95 -25.36
CA LEU A 14 -43.00 25.13 -23.92
C LEU A 14 -42.11 24.03 -23.27
N ILE A 15 -42.29 22.78 -23.69
CA ILE A 15 -41.44 21.70 -23.22
C ILE A 15 -39.96 21.88 -23.67
N GLY A 16 -39.74 22.29 -24.92
CA GLY A 16 -38.43 22.63 -25.44
C GLY A 16 -37.76 23.80 -24.69
N LEU A 17 -38.57 24.83 -24.36
CA LEU A 17 -38.09 25.98 -23.57
C LEU A 17 -37.74 25.57 -22.11
N LEU A 18 -38.54 24.69 -21.49
CA LEU A 18 -38.28 24.16 -20.16
C LEU A 18 -36.99 23.31 -20.14
N ILE A 19 -36.82 22.43 -21.15
CA ILE A 19 -35.60 21.62 -21.30
C ILE A 19 -34.38 22.51 -21.53
N TYR A 20 -34.51 23.56 -22.36
CA TYR A 20 -33.46 24.54 -22.62
C TYR A 20 -33.08 25.29 -21.33
N ILE A 21 -34.06 25.76 -20.57
CA ILE A 21 -33.83 26.48 -19.29
C ILE A 21 -33.16 25.50 -18.28
N PHE A 22 -33.61 24.24 -18.23
CA PHE A 22 -33.02 23.22 -17.34
C PHE A 22 -31.57 22.87 -17.73
N TYR A 23 -31.27 22.82 -19.04
CA TYR A 23 -29.91 22.59 -19.53
C TYR A 23 -28.99 23.79 -19.29
N PHE A 24 -29.49 25.00 -19.52
CA PHE A 24 -28.71 26.23 -19.28
C PHE A 24 -28.54 26.60 -17.80
N GLN A 25 -29.47 26.18 -16.92
CA GLN A 25 -29.26 26.33 -15.48
C GLN A 25 -28.25 25.31 -14.92
N LYS A 26 -28.01 24.20 -15.61
CA LYS A 26 -27.01 23.22 -15.20
C LYS A 26 -25.56 23.66 -15.53
N GLU A 27 -25.39 24.66 -16.41
CA GLU A 27 -24.06 25.22 -16.75
C GLU A 27 -23.70 26.53 -16.03
N LYS A 28 -24.53 27.01 -15.11
CA LYS A 28 -24.01 27.93 -14.09
C LYS A 28 -23.23 27.09 -13.07
N VAL A 29 -22.06 26.59 -13.49
CA VAL A 29 -20.95 26.38 -12.58
C VAL A 29 -20.81 27.70 -11.84
N ILE A 30 -21.17 27.68 -10.57
CA ILE A 30 -20.86 28.76 -9.65
C ILE A 30 -19.35 28.88 -9.70
N ALA A 31 -18.84 29.83 -10.44
CA ALA A 31 -17.46 30.26 -10.29
C ALA A 31 -17.29 30.49 -8.78
N PRO A 32 -16.28 29.85 -8.14
CA PRO A 32 -16.05 30.12 -6.74
C PRO A 32 -15.97 31.61 -6.59
N SER A 33 -16.83 32.20 -5.75
CA SER A 33 -16.81 33.58 -5.40
C SER A 33 -15.35 33.91 -5.09
N GLN A 34 -14.75 34.75 -5.91
CA GLN A 34 -13.50 35.40 -5.57
C GLN A 34 -13.80 36.35 -4.39
N HIS A 35 -13.94 35.75 -3.19
CA HIS A 35 -13.53 36.48 -2.02
C HIS A 35 -12.07 36.87 -2.27
N PRO A 36 -11.69 38.12 -2.16
CA PRO A 36 -10.28 38.45 -2.19
C PRO A 36 -9.65 37.55 -1.13
N ALA A 37 -8.86 36.58 -1.60
CA ALA A 37 -8.01 35.83 -0.72
C ALA A 37 -7.22 36.92 0.00
N ILE A 38 -7.48 37.07 1.29
CA ILE A 38 -6.55 37.74 2.19
C ILE A 38 -5.32 36.83 2.08
N THR A 39 -4.45 37.20 1.13
CA THR A 39 -3.11 36.66 1.03
C THR A 39 -2.35 37.23 2.23
N HIS A 40 -2.64 36.65 3.43
CA HIS A 40 -1.61 36.60 4.41
C HIS A 40 -0.45 35.86 3.72
N PRO A 41 0.76 36.45 3.70
CA PRO A 41 1.90 35.70 3.19
C PRO A 41 1.90 34.37 3.92
N ILE A 42 1.69 33.27 3.18
CA ILE A 42 1.76 31.92 3.71
C ILE A 42 3.16 31.86 4.28
N SER A 43 3.28 32.05 5.59
CA SER A 43 4.54 31.87 6.29
C SER A 43 4.97 30.45 5.94
N GLY A 44 6.09 30.33 5.22
CA GLY A 44 6.50 29.12 4.53
C GLY A 44 6.36 27.90 5.41
N CYS A 45 6.13 26.74 4.80
CA CYS A 45 6.07 25.44 5.48
C CYS A 45 7.27 25.24 6.42
N ALA A 46 7.10 24.44 7.46
CA ALA A 46 8.16 24.11 8.40
C ALA A 46 9.17 23.16 7.73
N LYS A 47 10.45 23.50 7.80
CA LYS A 47 11.55 22.74 7.23
C LYS A 47 11.90 21.51 8.08
N GLU A 48 12.77 20.66 7.55
CA GLU A 48 13.30 19.51 8.29
C GLU A 48 13.90 19.96 9.63
N TYR A 49 13.59 19.23 10.71
CA TYR A 49 13.94 19.51 12.13
C TYR A 49 13.33 20.79 12.70
N GLU A 50 12.50 21.53 11.95
CA GLU A 50 11.87 22.72 12.48
C GLU A 50 10.76 22.33 13.47
N LYS A 51 10.78 22.99 14.64
CA LYS A 51 9.77 22.80 15.68
C LYS A 51 8.53 23.59 15.35
N ILE A 52 7.37 22.91 15.37
CA ILE A 52 6.05 23.53 15.19
C ILE A 52 5.38 23.62 16.55
N ASN A 53 4.97 24.82 16.93
CA ASN A 53 4.18 25.02 18.15
C ASN A 53 2.70 24.65 17.89
N ARG A 54 2.16 23.75 18.69
CA ARG A 54 0.77 23.24 18.60
C ARG A 54 -0.08 23.71 19.78
N ASN A 55 0.39 24.65 20.59
CA ASN A 55 -0.38 25.17 21.71
C ASN A 55 -1.43 26.19 21.22
N PRO A 56 -2.74 25.87 21.32
CA PRO A 56 -3.80 26.75 20.83
C PRO A 56 -3.90 28.09 21.59
N LEU A 57 -3.34 28.15 22.79
CA LEU A 57 -3.36 29.38 23.60
C LEU A 57 -2.38 30.47 23.13
N LEU A 58 -1.44 30.14 22.25
CA LEU A 58 -0.40 31.07 21.79
C LEU A 58 -0.69 31.67 20.40
N GLY A 59 -1.90 31.49 19.85
CA GLY A 59 -2.30 32.10 18.59
C GLY A 59 -1.42 31.71 17.39
N SER A 60 -0.83 30.54 17.42
CA SER A 60 0.11 30.10 16.40
C SER A 60 -0.62 29.87 15.07
N ILE A 61 -0.11 30.48 14.01
CA ILE A 61 -0.45 30.13 12.63
C ILE A 61 -0.16 28.63 12.46
N GLU A 62 -1.14 27.86 11.98
CA GLU A 62 -0.97 26.42 11.72
C GLU A 62 0.07 26.21 10.62
N LYS A 63 1.34 26.15 11.02
CA LYS A 63 2.42 25.83 10.13
C LYS A 63 2.40 24.32 9.87
N LYS A 64 2.41 23.93 8.60
CA LYS A 64 2.50 22.52 8.19
C LYS A 64 3.94 22.21 7.76
N CYS A 65 4.35 20.97 7.82
CA CYS A 65 5.62 20.53 7.26
C CYS A 65 5.67 20.77 5.75
N CYS A 66 6.85 21.09 5.22
CA CYS A 66 7.07 21.16 3.78
C CYS A 66 6.78 19.80 3.12
N GLU A 67 6.48 19.83 1.82
CA GLU A 67 6.22 18.62 1.03
C GLU A 67 7.37 17.61 1.17
N GLY A 68 7.04 16.34 1.30
CA GLY A 68 8.02 15.27 1.51
C GLY A 68 8.49 15.08 2.95
N LEU A 69 8.03 15.92 3.90
CA LEU A 69 8.33 15.76 5.32
C LEU A 69 7.12 15.20 6.10
N ILE A 70 7.40 14.45 7.15
CA ILE A 70 6.43 13.88 8.07
C ILE A 70 6.38 14.72 9.33
N GLU A 71 5.19 15.14 9.78
CA GLU A 71 5.02 15.78 11.08
C GLU A 71 5.03 14.72 12.18
N TRP A 72 6.05 14.76 13.02
CA TRP A 72 6.14 13.92 14.22
C TRP A 72 5.75 14.72 15.46
N ARG A 73 4.60 14.36 16.07
CA ARG A 73 4.09 14.99 17.28
C ARG A 73 4.77 14.40 18.51
N VAL A 74 5.63 15.17 19.14
CA VAL A 74 6.36 14.77 20.36
C VAL A 74 5.49 14.96 21.61
N SER A 75 4.64 16.00 21.62
CA SER A 75 3.72 16.29 22.72
C SER A 75 2.46 17.00 22.22
N ARG A 76 1.51 17.24 23.12
CA ARG A 76 0.32 18.07 22.81
C ARG A 76 0.69 19.50 22.38
N SER A 77 1.87 19.98 22.77
CA SER A 77 2.28 21.37 22.59
C SER A 77 3.19 21.61 21.39
N PHE A 78 3.84 20.60 20.86
CA PHE A 78 4.75 20.77 19.73
C PHE A 78 5.02 19.48 18.94
N SER A 79 5.44 19.68 17.69
CA SER A 79 5.88 18.66 16.74
C SER A 79 7.14 19.11 16.00
N TYR A 80 7.76 18.17 15.30
CA TYR A 80 8.88 18.40 14.37
C TYR A 80 8.54 17.88 12.99
N CYS A 81 9.18 18.45 11.97
CA CYS A 81 9.14 17.92 10.61
C CYS A 81 10.36 17.04 10.36
N LEU A 82 10.14 15.80 9.98
CA LEU A 82 11.19 14.81 9.74
C LEU A 82 11.12 14.29 8.31
N LYS A 83 12.28 14.03 7.72
CA LYS A 83 12.37 13.37 6.43
C LYS A 83 12.12 11.85 6.61
N PRO A 84 11.26 11.23 5.78
CA PRO A 84 11.09 9.78 5.82
C PRO A 84 12.40 9.07 5.49
N THR A 85 12.72 8.03 6.27
CA THR A 85 13.94 7.24 6.10
C THR A 85 13.62 6.02 5.24
N PHE A 86 14.00 6.08 3.96
CA PHE A 86 13.81 4.99 3.01
C PHE A 86 15.02 4.05 2.97
N GLY A 87 14.78 2.76 2.63
CA GLY A 87 15.84 1.77 2.43
C GLY A 87 16.49 1.23 3.70
N GLU A 88 16.11 1.73 4.88
CA GLU A 88 16.63 1.25 6.17
C GLU A 88 15.65 0.35 6.93
N ILE A 89 14.40 0.29 6.49
CA ILE A 89 13.35 -0.56 7.07
C ILE A 89 12.55 -1.24 5.96
N ILE A 90 12.24 -2.51 6.16
CA ILE A 90 11.43 -3.35 5.29
C ILE A 90 10.29 -3.90 6.14
N VAL A 91 9.05 -3.55 5.81
CA VAL A 91 7.87 -4.05 6.51
C VAL A 91 7.34 -5.29 5.79
N ILE A 92 7.28 -6.41 6.49
CA ILE A 92 6.76 -7.70 6.00
C ILE A 92 5.28 -7.82 6.37
N GLU A 93 4.93 -7.63 7.63
CA GLU A 93 3.55 -7.58 8.10
C GLU A 93 3.21 -6.17 8.63
N PRO A 94 2.01 -5.72 8.36
CA PRO A 94 0.87 -6.40 7.75
C PRO A 94 1.11 -6.74 6.27
N LEU A 95 0.58 -7.87 5.82
CA LEU A 95 0.75 -8.36 4.44
C LEU A 95 0.09 -7.46 3.40
N THR A 96 -0.97 -6.76 3.80
CA THR A 96 -1.71 -5.81 2.96
C THR A 96 -1.84 -4.47 3.66
N GLU A 97 -2.34 -3.46 2.95
CA GLU A 97 -2.72 -2.19 3.58
C GLU A 97 -3.91 -2.33 4.56
N ASN A 98 -4.74 -3.38 4.40
CA ASN A 98 -5.91 -3.61 5.26
C ASN A 98 -5.48 -4.19 6.60
N VAL A 99 -5.94 -3.58 7.69
CA VAL A 99 -5.65 -4.04 9.05
C VAL A 99 -6.90 -4.05 9.92
N PHE A 100 -6.98 -5.01 10.84
CA PHE A 100 -7.95 -5.03 11.94
C PHE A 100 -7.24 -5.42 13.23
N SER A 101 -7.80 -5.03 14.35
CA SER A 101 -7.21 -5.30 15.68
C SER A 101 -7.52 -6.73 16.17
N PRO A 102 -6.55 -7.44 16.71
CA PRO A 102 -5.12 -7.15 16.70
C PRO A 102 -4.45 -7.57 15.39
N PHE A 103 -3.31 -6.95 15.04
CA PHE A 103 -2.50 -7.42 13.90
C PHE A 103 -1.01 -7.46 14.27
N THR A 104 -0.28 -8.34 13.58
CA THR A 104 1.16 -8.47 13.71
C THR A 104 1.85 -7.37 12.90
N ILE A 105 2.94 -6.85 13.44
CA ILE A 105 3.89 -6.00 12.73
C ILE A 105 5.22 -6.74 12.73
N SER A 106 5.75 -7.04 11.57
CA SER A 106 7.05 -7.66 11.42
C SER A 106 7.82 -7.09 10.23
N GLY A 107 9.12 -7.27 10.24
CA GLY A 107 9.98 -6.76 9.20
C GLY A 107 11.45 -6.85 9.55
N LYS A 108 12.24 -6.04 8.85
CA LYS A 108 13.68 -5.89 9.10
C LYS A 108 14.03 -4.41 9.11
N ALA A 109 14.88 -3.99 10.05
CA ALA A 109 15.40 -2.62 10.12
C ALA A 109 16.90 -2.66 10.33
N LYS A 110 17.63 -1.63 9.87
CA LYS A 110 19.05 -1.46 10.17
C LYS A 110 19.27 -1.39 11.69
N GLY A 111 20.39 -1.93 12.19
CA GLY A 111 20.66 -1.98 13.63
C GLY A 111 20.56 -0.62 14.34
N ASN A 112 20.87 0.49 13.64
CA ASN A 112 20.75 1.85 14.16
C ASN A 112 19.29 2.38 14.32
N TRP A 113 18.27 1.55 14.07
CA TRP A 113 16.87 1.79 14.45
C TRP A 113 16.59 1.41 15.89
N PHE A 114 17.38 0.46 16.43
CA PHE A 114 17.18 -0.11 17.75
C PHE A 114 18.03 0.59 18.81
N PHE A 115 17.51 0.64 20.00
CA PHE A 115 18.25 0.83 21.23
C PHE A 115 17.68 -0.17 22.26
N GLU A 116 18.55 -0.90 22.93
CA GLU A 116 18.17 -2.02 23.81
C GLU A 116 17.31 -3.09 23.10
N GLY A 117 17.52 -3.26 21.77
CA GLY A 117 16.78 -4.21 20.96
C GLY A 117 15.37 -3.78 20.56
N GLU A 118 14.98 -2.53 20.77
CA GLU A 118 13.61 -2.06 20.60
C GLU A 118 13.53 -0.75 19.80
N PHE A 119 12.38 -0.56 19.13
CA PHE A 119 11.93 0.72 18.60
C PHE A 119 10.38 0.74 18.56
N ARG A 120 9.76 1.85 18.18
CA ARG A 120 8.31 2.05 18.35
C ARG A 120 7.57 2.12 17.02
N ALA A 121 6.34 1.53 17.01
CA ALA A 121 5.35 1.79 15.97
C ALA A 121 4.14 2.54 16.57
N GLU A 122 3.59 3.46 15.79
CA GLU A 122 2.44 4.29 16.14
C GLU A 122 1.39 4.19 15.04
N LEU A 123 0.12 4.06 15.43
CA LEU A 123 -1.02 3.95 14.54
C LEU A 123 -1.83 5.23 14.58
N TYR A 124 -2.06 5.84 13.42
CA TYR A 124 -2.79 7.10 13.27
C TYR A 124 -4.00 6.95 12.35
N ASP A 125 -5.05 7.72 12.60
CA ASP A 125 -6.14 7.90 11.65
C ASP A 125 -5.80 8.92 10.54
N ASN A 126 -6.76 9.19 9.65
CA ASN A 126 -6.60 10.15 8.56
C ASN A 126 -6.57 11.61 9.02
N GLU A 127 -6.90 11.89 10.27
CA GLU A 127 -6.87 13.22 10.90
C GLU A 127 -5.60 13.44 11.72
N ASP A 128 -4.62 12.51 11.63
CA ASP A 128 -3.39 12.50 12.44
C ASP A 128 -3.63 12.36 13.96
N ASN A 129 -4.75 11.76 14.37
CA ASN A 129 -4.94 11.39 15.76
C ASN A 129 -4.25 10.06 16.04
N LEU A 130 -3.45 10.01 17.11
CA LEU A 130 -2.83 8.77 17.57
C LEU A 130 -3.91 7.84 18.14
N ILE A 131 -4.07 6.66 17.52
CA ILE A 131 -5.02 5.62 17.94
C ILE A 131 -4.36 4.67 18.92
N SER A 132 -3.15 4.20 18.60
CA SER A 132 -2.43 3.22 19.41
C SER A 132 -0.93 3.28 19.15
N SER A 133 -0.14 2.69 20.04
CA SER A 133 1.29 2.51 19.84
C SER A 133 1.76 1.19 20.43
N THR A 134 2.83 0.63 19.88
CA THR A 134 3.44 -0.60 20.38
C THR A 134 4.95 -0.56 20.25
N ILE A 135 5.63 -1.39 21.03
CA ILE A 135 7.07 -1.63 20.91
C ILE A 135 7.29 -2.78 19.93
N LEU A 136 8.27 -2.59 19.06
CA LEU A 136 8.78 -3.60 18.15
C LEU A 136 10.14 -4.07 18.65
N THR A 137 10.29 -5.38 18.83
CA THR A 137 11.47 -5.99 19.44
C THR A 137 12.27 -6.74 18.39
N ALA A 138 13.59 -6.61 18.42
CA ALA A 138 14.50 -7.39 17.60
C ALA A 138 14.40 -8.87 17.96
N THR A 139 14.36 -9.75 16.96
CA THR A 139 14.32 -11.21 17.16
C THR A 139 15.69 -11.88 17.06
N GLN A 140 16.73 -11.09 16.77
CA GLN A 140 18.13 -11.48 16.69
C GLN A 140 19.01 -10.39 17.29
N ASP A 141 20.33 -10.60 17.32
CA ASP A 141 21.28 -9.58 17.74
C ASP A 141 21.10 -8.32 16.88
N TRP A 142 20.87 -7.20 17.56
CA TRP A 142 20.59 -5.90 16.95
C TRP A 142 21.84 -5.02 16.83
N MET A 143 22.93 -5.33 17.54
CA MET A 143 24.16 -4.55 17.54
C MET A 143 25.01 -4.78 16.28
N LYS A 144 24.41 -4.56 15.11
CA LYS A 144 25.05 -4.68 13.80
C LYS A 144 24.54 -3.61 12.83
N GLU A 145 25.31 -3.30 11.80
CA GLU A 145 24.92 -2.32 10.78
C GLU A 145 23.93 -2.88 9.77
N ASP A 146 23.82 -4.21 9.65
CA ASP A 146 22.93 -4.87 8.70
C ASP A 146 21.48 -4.93 9.18
N PHE A 147 20.61 -5.49 8.36
CA PHE A 147 19.20 -5.67 8.67
C PHE A 147 18.99 -6.67 9.81
N VAL A 148 18.23 -6.26 10.79
CA VAL A 148 17.82 -7.03 11.97
C VAL A 148 16.33 -7.29 11.89
N PRO A 149 15.87 -8.54 11.97
CA PRO A 149 14.44 -8.85 12.02
C PRO A 149 13.81 -8.31 13.30
N PHE A 150 12.60 -7.79 13.18
CA PHE A 150 11.79 -7.33 14.29
C PHE A 150 10.36 -7.84 14.23
N GLN A 151 9.70 -7.87 15.38
CA GLN A 151 8.28 -8.17 15.48
C GLN A 151 7.61 -7.42 16.64
N GLY A 152 6.30 -7.29 16.53
CA GLY A 152 5.43 -6.78 17.58
C GLY A 152 3.97 -6.99 17.22
N LYS A 153 3.07 -6.62 18.14
CA LYS A 153 1.63 -6.76 17.95
C LYS A 153 0.97 -5.42 18.25
N MET A 154 0.13 -4.97 17.33
CA MET A 154 -0.66 -3.75 17.49
C MET A 154 -2.08 -4.13 17.87
N GLU A 155 -2.54 -3.60 19.02
CA GLU A 155 -3.92 -3.70 19.45
C GLU A 155 -4.52 -2.29 19.49
N PHE A 156 -5.75 -2.16 18.98
CA PHE A 156 -6.44 -0.88 18.93
C PHE A 156 -7.95 -1.06 18.94
N SER A 157 -8.65 -0.01 19.31
CA SER A 157 -10.10 0.13 19.12
C SER A 157 -10.34 1.28 18.15
N ILE A 158 -11.28 1.09 17.23
CA ILE A 158 -11.68 2.11 16.28
C ILE A 158 -13.21 2.20 16.20
N GLU A 159 -13.73 3.40 16.05
CA GLU A 159 -15.14 3.67 15.86
C GLU A 159 -15.63 3.08 14.53
N LYS A 160 -16.89 2.64 14.47
CA LYS A 160 -17.47 2.02 13.27
C LYS A 160 -17.42 2.94 12.05
N GLU A 161 -17.55 4.23 12.27
CA GLU A 161 -17.51 5.28 11.27
C GLU A 161 -16.15 5.42 10.59
N LYS A 162 -15.08 4.99 11.27
CA LYS A 162 -13.71 4.98 10.76
C LYS A 162 -13.34 3.68 10.02
N ILE A 163 -14.22 2.66 10.05
CA ILE A 163 -14.03 1.45 9.24
C ILE A 163 -14.05 1.82 7.75
N ASN A 164 -13.16 1.22 6.98
CA ASN A 164 -12.86 1.52 5.57
C ASN A 164 -12.18 2.89 5.33
N GLN A 165 -11.82 3.64 6.35
CA GLN A 165 -10.99 4.83 6.20
C GLN A 165 -9.51 4.48 6.19
N TRP A 166 -8.73 5.38 5.58
CA TRP A 166 -7.28 5.29 5.59
C TRP A 166 -6.72 5.81 6.90
N GLY A 167 -5.54 5.32 7.24
CA GLY A 167 -4.71 5.77 8.33
C GLY A 167 -3.24 5.54 8.00
N LYS A 168 -2.38 5.65 8.99
CA LYS A 168 -0.93 5.50 8.84
C LYS A 168 -0.37 4.63 9.95
N LEU A 169 0.55 3.76 9.59
CA LEU A 169 1.43 3.07 10.53
C LEU A 169 2.81 3.72 10.44
N ARG A 170 3.22 4.38 11.50
CA ARG A 170 4.48 5.11 11.61
C ARG A 170 5.47 4.32 12.45
N PHE A 171 6.68 4.19 11.95
CA PHE A 171 7.82 3.59 12.63
C PHE A 171 8.77 4.69 13.08
N LEU A 172 9.20 4.64 14.33
CA LEU A 172 10.10 5.61 14.95
C LEU A 172 11.30 4.88 15.51
N SER A 173 12.51 5.22 15.04
CA SER A 173 13.72 4.67 15.64
C SER A 173 13.79 5.00 17.13
N ASN A 174 14.39 4.13 17.90
CA ASN A 174 14.74 4.46 19.27
C ASN A 174 15.95 5.43 19.26
N ASN A 175 15.77 6.60 19.88
CA ASN A 175 16.75 7.69 19.83
C ASN A 175 17.14 8.11 21.26
N PRO A 176 18.13 7.42 21.89
CA PRO A 176 18.55 7.71 23.25
C PRO A 176 19.26 9.06 23.38
N SER A 177 19.75 9.62 22.28
CA SER A 177 20.41 10.93 22.30
C SER A 177 19.45 12.09 22.58
N GLY A 178 18.17 11.90 22.28
CA GLY A 178 17.14 12.95 22.34
C GLY A 178 17.31 14.07 21.32
N LEU A 179 18.35 14.02 20.50
CA LEU A 179 18.60 14.98 19.42
C LEU A 179 17.68 14.69 18.24
N ILE A 180 16.97 15.70 17.78
CA ILE A 180 15.94 15.53 16.72
C ILE A 180 16.54 15.07 15.39
N GLU A 181 17.74 15.48 15.06
CA GLU A 181 18.49 15.09 13.87
C GLU A 181 18.83 13.60 13.81
N ASN A 182 18.80 12.92 14.97
CA ASN A 182 19.02 11.47 15.07
C ASN A 182 17.71 10.67 15.03
N GLN A 183 16.55 11.34 15.03
CA GLN A 183 15.26 10.67 14.95
C GLN A 183 14.98 10.22 13.52
N LYS A 184 14.83 8.91 13.34
CA LYS A 184 14.39 8.33 12.07
C LYS A 184 12.90 8.06 12.10
N VAL A 185 12.24 8.25 10.96
CA VAL A 185 10.81 8.02 10.78
C VAL A 185 10.53 7.37 9.43
N PHE A 186 9.60 6.43 9.43
CA PHE A 186 9.08 5.82 8.22
C PHE A 186 7.58 5.60 8.37
N GLU A 187 6.81 5.76 7.29
CA GLU A 187 5.36 5.57 7.31
C GLU A 187 4.91 4.68 6.17
N ILE A 188 3.90 3.86 6.45
CA ILE A 188 3.14 3.16 5.42
C ILE A 188 1.66 3.49 5.58
N PRO A 189 0.90 3.63 4.46
CA PRO A 189 -0.54 3.76 4.52
C PRO A 189 -1.16 2.43 4.96
N ILE A 190 -2.19 2.51 5.79
CA ILE A 190 -3.04 1.38 6.17
C ILE A 190 -4.50 1.75 5.99
N ARG A 191 -5.37 0.76 5.94
CA ARG A 191 -6.81 0.92 5.90
C ARG A 191 -7.45 0.09 6.99
N PHE A 192 -8.28 0.70 7.81
CA PHE A 192 -9.02 0.01 8.86
C PHE A 192 -10.14 -0.81 8.24
N VAL A 193 -10.24 -2.10 8.58
CA VAL A 193 -11.29 -2.98 8.07
C VAL A 193 -11.94 -3.75 9.21
N GLU A 194 -13.10 -4.36 8.95
CA GLU A 194 -13.71 -5.27 9.91
C GLU A 194 -12.80 -6.48 10.20
N ASN A 195 -12.92 -7.02 11.41
CA ASN A 195 -12.20 -8.23 11.81
C ASN A 195 -12.75 -9.47 11.07
N LYS A 196 -12.39 -9.56 9.80
CA LYS A 196 -12.68 -10.70 8.91
C LYS A 196 -11.44 -11.01 8.10
N SER A 197 -11.10 -12.29 7.99
CA SER A 197 -9.98 -12.75 7.17
C SER A 197 -10.44 -13.68 6.07
N LYS A 198 -9.61 -13.80 5.04
CA LYS A 198 -9.79 -14.73 3.91
C LYS A 198 -8.46 -15.43 3.62
N ALA A 199 -8.51 -16.73 3.44
CA ALA A 199 -7.37 -17.48 2.93
C ALA A 199 -7.17 -17.23 1.44
N ILE A 200 -5.91 -17.03 1.05
CA ILE A 200 -5.45 -16.94 -0.33
C ILE A 200 -4.29 -17.91 -0.53
N LEU A 201 -4.10 -18.34 -1.76
CA LEU A 201 -2.96 -19.18 -2.17
C LEU A 201 -1.94 -18.30 -2.91
N LEU A 202 -0.68 -18.40 -2.51
CA LEU A 202 0.44 -17.79 -3.23
C LEU A 202 1.27 -18.92 -3.82
N TYR A 203 1.52 -18.88 -5.11
CA TYR A 203 2.25 -19.94 -5.81
C TYR A 203 3.74 -19.62 -5.86
N PHE A 204 4.51 -20.47 -5.19
CA PHE A 204 5.96 -20.43 -5.16
C PHE A 204 6.55 -21.61 -5.95
N TYR A 205 7.84 -21.57 -6.25
CA TYR A 205 8.50 -22.60 -7.02
C TYR A 205 9.37 -23.50 -6.16
N ASN A 206 9.32 -24.82 -6.42
CA ASN A 206 10.21 -25.79 -5.82
C ASN A 206 10.94 -26.58 -6.92
N PRO A 207 12.22 -26.28 -7.20
CA PRO A 207 12.99 -26.96 -8.23
C PRO A 207 13.19 -28.45 -7.94
N ASN A 208 13.09 -28.89 -6.69
CA ASN A 208 13.23 -30.29 -6.31
C ASN A 208 12.03 -31.13 -6.76
N GLN A 209 10.87 -30.52 -6.93
CA GLN A 209 9.64 -31.18 -7.41
C GLN A 209 9.43 -31.02 -8.92
N ASP A 210 10.32 -30.34 -9.63
CA ASP A 210 10.21 -30.05 -11.07
C ASP A 210 11.40 -30.65 -11.87
N LYS A 211 11.71 -31.92 -11.63
CA LYS A 211 12.80 -32.61 -12.29
C LYS A 211 12.30 -33.63 -13.32
N ASP A 212 13.05 -33.80 -14.39
CA ASP A 212 12.86 -34.88 -15.35
C ASP A 212 13.46 -36.18 -14.80
N LEU A 213 13.33 -37.27 -15.57
CA LEU A 213 13.89 -38.60 -15.21
C LEU A 213 15.42 -38.60 -15.09
N ASN A 214 16.10 -37.63 -15.66
CA ASN A 214 17.56 -37.46 -15.60
C ASN A 214 18.01 -36.53 -14.48
N GLY A 215 17.06 -35.96 -13.71
CA GLY A 215 17.32 -35.03 -12.61
C GLY A 215 17.46 -33.57 -13.06
N ASN A 216 17.24 -33.22 -14.35
CA ASN A 216 17.27 -31.85 -14.82
C ASN A 216 15.99 -31.11 -14.46
N ILE A 217 16.10 -29.82 -14.14
CA ILE A 217 14.96 -28.95 -13.83
C ILE A 217 14.21 -28.66 -15.15
N LYS A 218 12.89 -28.93 -15.17
CA LYS A 218 12.02 -28.74 -16.35
C LYS A 218 11.60 -27.28 -16.52
N CYS A 219 11.64 -26.48 -15.46
CA CYS A 219 11.13 -25.08 -15.43
C CYS A 219 9.66 -25.01 -15.84
N SER A 220 8.84 -25.88 -15.26
CA SER A 220 7.43 -26.05 -15.58
C SER A 220 6.51 -25.63 -14.43
N LYS A 221 5.21 -25.59 -14.72
CA LYS A 221 4.19 -25.34 -13.70
C LYS A 221 4.07 -26.45 -12.66
N GLU A 222 4.58 -27.66 -12.95
CA GLU A 222 4.54 -28.80 -12.03
C GLU A 222 5.36 -28.55 -10.77
N GLY A 223 6.36 -27.64 -10.84
CA GLY A 223 7.15 -27.21 -9.69
C GLY A 223 6.49 -26.13 -8.83
N LEU A 224 5.27 -25.68 -9.16
CA LEU A 224 4.60 -24.68 -8.35
C LEU A 224 3.91 -25.26 -7.12
N ILE A 225 4.19 -24.67 -5.97
CA ILE A 225 3.64 -25.08 -4.68
C ILE A 225 2.70 -23.97 -4.18
N PRO A 226 1.39 -24.26 -3.97
CA PRO A 226 0.48 -23.32 -3.36
C PRO A 226 0.73 -23.22 -1.85
N ILE A 227 1.00 -22.02 -1.37
CA ILE A 227 1.17 -21.72 0.05
C ILE A 227 0.03 -20.84 0.51
N GLU A 228 -0.71 -21.31 1.51
CA GLU A 228 -1.83 -20.56 2.07
C GLU A 228 -1.34 -19.45 2.98
N ARG A 229 -1.97 -18.27 2.84
CA ARG A 229 -1.82 -17.12 3.75
C ARG A 229 -3.19 -16.52 4.05
N ASN A 230 -3.39 -16.13 5.30
CA ASN A 230 -4.59 -15.41 5.72
C ASN A 230 -4.36 -13.90 5.59
N ILE A 231 -5.26 -13.24 4.89
CA ILE A 231 -5.26 -11.77 4.75
C ILE A 231 -6.57 -11.17 5.27
N PRO A 232 -6.59 -9.92 5.70
CA PRO A 232 -7.84 -9.22 5.99
C PRO A 232 -8.77 -9.25 4.79
N PHE A 233 -10.09 -9.37 5.05
CA PHE A 233 -11.07 -9.34 3.96
C PHE A 233 -10.97 -8.04 3.19
N SER A 234 -10.98 -8.13 1.87
CA SER A 234 -10.78 -7.04 0.94
C SER A 234 -11.75 -7.13 -0.24
N SER A 235 -12.12 -5.98 -0.79
CA SER A 235 -12.86 -5.90 -2.05
C SER A 235 -11.99 -6.17 -3.29
N THR A 236 -10.67 -6.25 -3.12
CA THR A 236 -9.69 -6.44 -4.20
C THR A 236 -8.75 -7.63 -3.96
N PRO A 237 -9.25 -8.83 -3.65
CA PRO A 237 -8.43 -9.95 -3.20
C PRO A 237 -7.42 -10.42 -4.25
N ILE A 238 -7.72 -10.29 -5.56
CA ILE A 238 -6.78 -10.59 -6.65
C ILE A 238 -5.56 -9.66 -6.57
N LYS A 239 -5.82 -8.36 -6.43
CA LYS A 239 -4.75 -7.34 -6.31
C LYS A 239 -3.89 -7.61 -5.08
N ASP A 240 -4.52 -7.93 -3.96
CA ASP A 240 -3.82 -8.16 -2.70
C ASP A 240 -2.91 -9.39 -2.79
N ALA A 241 -3.41 -10.52 -3.31
CA ALA A 241 -2.61 -11.73 -3.50
C ALA A 241 -1.39 -11.48 -4.41
N LEU A 242 -1.60 -10.80 -5.54
CA LEU A 242 -0.51 -10.48 -6.48
C LEU A 242 0.51 -9.50 -5.88
N LYS A 243 0.06 -8.47 -5.16
CA LYS A 243 0.98 -7.55 -4.48
C LYS A 243 1.80 -8.25 -3.40
N ILE A 244 1.20 -9.13 -2.62
CA ILE A 244 1.94 -9.91 -1.61
C ILE A 244 3.02 -10.76 -2.27
N LEU A 245 2.71 -11.49 -3.33
CA LEU A 245 3.69 -12.28 -4.06
C LEU A 245 4.83 -11.42 -4.60
N ILE A 246 4.49 -10.36 -5.33
CA ILE A 246 5.44 -9.52 -6.07
C ILE A 246 6.33 -8.69 -5.14
N LEU A 247 5.75 -8.11 -4.08
CA LEU A 247 6.46 -7.16 -3.22
C LEU A 247 7.09 -7.79 -1.98
N LYS A 248 6.62 -8.98 -1.58
CA LYS A 248 7.03 -9.60 -0.32
C LYS A 248 7.40 -11.09 -0.46
N GLY A 249 7.33 -11.66 -1.65
CA GLY A 249 7.40 -13.09 -1.92
C GLY A 249 8.38 -13.88 -1.05
N LYS A 250 9.70 -13.70 -1.21
CA LYS A 250 10.71 -14.43 -0.43
C LYS A 250 10.71 -14.09 1.08
N GLU A 251 10.20 -12.90 1.44
CA GLU A 251 10.22 -12.43 2.84
C GLU A 251 9.12 -13.10 3.69
N ILE A 252 8.05 -13.57 3.05
CA ILE A 252 6.94 -14.25 3.75
C ILE A 252 7.08 -15.78 3.79
N LEU A 253 8.08 -16.33 3.10
CA LEU A 253 8.40 -17.77 3.24
C LEU A 253 9.00 -18.04 4.62
N THR A 254 8.44 -19.01 5.32
CA THR A 254 8.98 -19.47 6.60
C THR A 254 10.30 -20.21 6.42
N GLU A 255 11.07 -20.38 7.49
CA GLU A 255 12.33 -21.13 7.42
C GLU A 255 12.09 -22.61 7.11
N GLU A 256 10.97 -23.17 7.52
CA GLU A 256 10.55 -24.54 7.19
C GLU A 256 10.27 -24.65 5.69
N GLU A 257 9.47 -23.76 5.11
CA GLU A 257 9.17 -23.73 3.68
C GLU A 257 10.45 -23.60 2.83
N LYS A 258 11.39 -22.75 3.26
CA LYS A 258 12.70 -22.60 2.61
C LYS A 258 13.53 -23.89 2.70
N LYS A 259 13.54 -24.58 3.84
CA LYS A 259 14.23 -25.88 4.02
C LYS A 259 13.65 -26.97 3.14
N GLU A 260 12.35 -26.94 2.85
CA GLU A 260 11.69 -27.83 1.90
C GLU A 260 12.05 -27.53 0.43
N GLY A 261 12.80 -26.46 0.17
CA GLY A 261 13.25 -26.04 -1.16
C GLY A 261 12.28 -25.11 -1.86
N ILE A 262 11.27 -24.57 -1.17
CA ILE A 262 10.33 -23.59 -1.72
C ILE A 262 11.05 -22.25 -1.85
N THR A 263 10.95 -21.64 -3.02
CA THR A 263 11.69 -20.42 -3.35
C THR A 263 10.91 -19.49 -4.29
N THR A 264 11.36 -18.27 -4.38
CA THR A 264 10.96 -17.26 -5.38
C THR A 264 12.04 -16.21 -5.51
N GLU A 265 12.11 -15.55 -6.66
CA GLU A 265 12.95 -14.37 -6.83
C GLU A 265 12.26 -13.07 -6.38
N PHE A 266 10.94 -13.06 -6.26
CA PHE A 266 10.21 -11.89 -5.77
C PHE A 266 10.54 -11.57 -4.31
N PRO A 267 10.72 -10.25 -3.98
CA PRO A 267 10.56 -9.07 -4.82
C PRO A 267 11.74 -8.85 -5.77
N LEU A 268 11.43 -8.39 -6.98
CA LEU A 268 12.43 -7.91 -7.93
C LEU A 268 12.58 -6.39 -7.76
N GLU A 269 13.81 -5.91 -7.76
CA GLU A 269 14.10 -4.48 -7.56
C GLU A 269 13.43 -3.59 -8.62
N GLY A 270 12.60 -2.65 -8.17
CA GLY A 270 11.89 -1.70 -9.07
C GLY A 270 10.72 -2.31 -9.83
N PHE A 271 10.44 -3.60 -9.68
CA PHE A 271 9.30 -4.25 -10.32
C PHE A 271 8.04 -4.10 -9.46
N ASP A 272 6.98 -3.55 -10.01
CA ASP A 272 5.71 -3.33 -9.30
C ASP A 272 4.50 -3.49 -10.21
N LEU A 273 3.36 -3.84 -9.60
CA LEU A 273 2.06 -3.95 -10.24
C LEU A 273 1.40 -2.56 -10.33
N LYS A 274 1.39 -1.96 -11.52
CA LYS A 274 0.85 -0.64 -11.79
C LYS A 274 -0.67 -0.62 -11.81
N SER A 275 -1.29 -1.54 -12.56
CA SER A 275 -2.74 -1.62 -12.66
C SER A 275 -3.24 -3.06 -12.86
N ILE A 276 -4.51 -3.26 -12.50
CA ILE A 276 -5.27 -4.50 -12.66
C ILE A 276 -6.61 -4.19 -13.31
N ASN A 277 -6.96 -4.96 -14.34
CA ASN A 277 -8.26 -4.85 -15.00
C ASN A 277 -8.80 -6.24 -15.34
N LEU A 278 -9.90 -6.63 -14.71
CA LEU A 278 -10.62 -7.88 -15.02
C LEU A 278 -11.75 -7.58 -15.99
N LYS A 279 -11.67 -8.14 -17.20
CA LYS A 279 -12.73 -8.04 -18.23
C LYS A 279 -13.89 -9.00 -17.95
N ASN A 280 -15.05 -8.73 -18.54
CA ASN A 280 -16.24 -9.55 -18.40
C ASN A 280 -16.08 -10.99 -18.93
N ASP A 281 -15.16 -11.21 -19.87
CA ASP A 281 -14.84 -12.54 -20.41
C ASP A 281 -13.92 -13.38 -19.50
N GLY A 282 -13.48 -12.81 -18.37
CA GLY A 282 -12.54 -13.43 -17.43
C GLY A 282 -11.08 -13.21 -17.77
N THR A 283 -10.75 -12.33 -18.71
CA THR A 283 -9.37 -11.94 -18.99
C THR A 283 -8.91 -10.91 -17.98
N LEU A 284 -7.92 -11.26 -17.17
CA LEU A 284 -7.25 -10.38 -16.23
C LEU A 284 -6.04 -9.73 -16.92
N ILE A 285 -6.08 -8.41 -17.07
CA ILE A 285 -4.95 -7.62 -17.59
C ILE A 285 -4.16 -7.09 -16.40
N LEU A 286 -2.89 -7.41 -16.36
CA LEU A 286 -1.92 -6.95 -15.37
C LEU A 286 -0.90 -6.03 -16.05
N GLU A 287 -0.87 -4.78 -15.62
CA GLU A 287 0.12 -3.81 -16.10
C GLU A 287 1.19 -3.60 -15.04
N PHE A 288 2.47 -3.71 -15.44
CA PHE A 288 3.61 -3.62 -14.54
C PHE A 288 4.54 -2.47 -14.90
N ASN A 289 5.26 -1.97 -13.90
CA ASN A 289 6.47 -1.17 -14.05
C ASN A 289 7.69 -2.08 -13.86
N ASP A 290 8.65 -2.01 -14.78
CA ASP A 290 9.95 -2.69 -14.67
C ASP A 290 11.06 -1.80 -15.23
N PRO A 291 11.34 -0.64 -14.63
CA PRO A 291 12.30 0.33 -15.15
C PRO A 291 13.75 -0.18 -15.16
N LEU A 292 14.04 -1.24 -14.39
CA LEU A 292 15.36 -1.85 -14.28
C LEU A 292 15.48 -3.15 -15.07
N ASN A 293 14.46 -3.52 -15.87
CA ASN A 293 14.40 -4.76 -16.66
C ASN A 293 14.70 -6.03 -15.84
N LYS A 294 14.18 -6.10 -14.61
CA LYS A 294 14.41 -7.25 -13.72
C LYS A 294 13.57 -8.48 -14.05
N SER A 295 12.52 -8.34 -14.87
CA SER A 295 11.68 -9.45 -15.34
C SER A 295 12.26 -10.21 -16.52
N VAL A 296 13.38 -9.76 -17.13
CA VAL A 296 14.05 -10.42 -18.27
C VAL A 296 15.08 -11.46 -17.81
N GLY A 297 15.45 -12.39 -18.70
CA GLY A 297 16.47 -13.40 -18.41
C GLY A 297 16.31 -14.65 -19.27
N GLY A 298 16.96 -15.75 -18.88
CA GLY A 298 16.80 -17.02 -19.59
C GLY A 298 15.38 -17.57 -19.49
N ALA A 299 14.94 -18.34 -20.51
CA ALA A 299 13.58 -18.85 -20.66
C ALA A 299 13.03 -19.56 -19.40
N CYS A 300 13.87 -20.31 -18.70
CA CYS A 300 13.50 -20.97 -17.45
C CYS A 300 13.10 -19.95 -16.37
N ARG A 301 13.96 -18.96 -16.13
CA ARG A 301 13.74 -17.93 -15.10
C ARG A 301 12.46 -17.14 -15.35
N VAL A 302 12.32 -16.62 -16.57
CA VAL A 302 11.15 -15.77 -16.90
C VAL A 302 9.86 -16.58 -16.89
N GLY A 303 9.91 -17.85 -17.31
CA GLY A 303 8.79 -18.78 -17.24
C GLY A 303 8.31 -18.99 -15.79
N ILE A 304 9.23 -19.23 -14.85
CA ILE A 304 8.89 -19.41 -13.45
C ILE A 304 8.27 -18.15 -12.84
N LEU A 305 8.83 -16.95 -13.11
CA LEU A 305 8.26 -15.69 -12.67
C LEU A 305 6.83 -15.49 -13.21
N TRP A 306 6.63 -15.76 -14.50
CA TRP A 306 5.32 -15.71 -15.13
C TRP A 306 4.32 -16.67 -14.46
N PHE A 307 4.71 -17.94 -14.32
CA PHE A 307 3.81 -18.97 -13.76
C PHE A 307 3.38 -18.67 -12.34
N GLN A 308 4.27 -18.17 -11.50
CA GLN A 308 3.93 -17.78 -10.12
C GLN A 308 2.82 -16.72 -10.10
N ILE A 309 2.90 -15.68 -10.93
CA ILE A 309 1.89 -14.63 -11.03
C ILE A 309 0.59 -15.20 -11.61
N GLU A 310 0.69 -15.95 -12.71
CA GLU A 310 -0.46 -16.51 -13.42
C GLU A 310 -1.29 -17.44 -12.53
N GLU A 311 -0.64 -18.40 -11.85
CA GLU A 311 -1.36 -19.36 -11.01
C GLU A 311 -1.88 -18.72 -9.72
N THR A 312 -1.17 -17.75 -9.16
CA THR A 312 -1.68 -16.92 -8.05
C THR A 312 -2.94 -16.16 -8.44
N ALA A 313 -3.02 -15.65 -9.67
CA ALA A 313 -4.23 -14.98 -10.16
C ALA A 313 -5.36 -15.97 -10.46
N LYS A 314 -5.05 -17.13 -11.05
CA LYS A 314 -6.05 -18.13 -11.48
C LYS A 314 -6.76 -18.87 -10.34
N GLN A 315 -6.31 -18.77 -9.09
CA GLN A 315 -7.07 -19.30 -7.96
C GLN A 315 -8.47 -18.67 -7.83
N PHE A 316 -8.65 -17.47 -8.38
CA PHE A 316 -9.94 -16.76 -8.38
C PHE A 316 -10.80 -17.20 -9.57
N LYS A 317 -11.99 -17.70 -9.29
CA LYS A 317 -12.90 -18.33 -10.29
C LYS A 317 -13.26 -17.42 -11.46
N GLU A 318 -13.26 -16.12 -11.23
CA GLU A 318 -13.52 -15.08 -12.24
C GLU A 318 -12.36 -14.90 -13.22
N VAL A 319 -11.13 -15.35 -12.88
CA VAL A 319 -9.96 -15.25 -13.75
C VAL A 319 -9.80 -16.49 -14.59
N LYS A 320 -10.05 -16.37 -15.91
CA LYS A 320 -9.88 -17.46 -16.87
C LYS A 320 -8.57 -17.38 -17.64
N LYS A 321 -8.12 -16.17 -17.92
CA LYS A 321 -6.89 -15.88 -18.68
C LYS A 321 -6.18 -14.68 -18.04
N VAL A 322 -4.85 -14.71 -18.03
CA VAL A 322 -4.01 -13.60 -17.59
C VAL A 322 -3.24 -13.04 -18.78
N GLN A 323 -3.23 -11.72 -18.92
CA GLN A 323 -2.46 -10.97 -19.93
C GLN A 323 -1.55 -9.98 -19.21
N PHE A 324 -0.28 -9.96 -19.60
CA PHE A 324 0.74 -9.09 -19.02
C PHE A 324 1.00 -7.90 -19.96
N LEU A 325 1.13 -6.71 -19.37
CA LEU A 325 1.50 -5.49 -20.07
C LEU A 325 2.66 -4.79 -19.34
N PRO A 326 3.63 -4.20 -20.06
CA PRO A 326 3.83 -4.31 -21.52
C PRO A 326 4.11 -5.77 -21.97
N GLU A 327 3.81 -6.10 -23.23
CA GLU A 327 3.92 -7.47 -23.76
C GLU A 327 5.36 -8.03 -23.82
N TYR A 328 6.37 -7.16 -23.72
CA TYR A 328 7.77 -7.58 -23.70
C TYR A 328 8.23 -8.12 -22.32
N LEU A 329 7.42 -7.98 -21.27
CA LEU A 329 7.76 -8.51 -19.95
C LEU A 329 7.84 -10.05 -19.99
N PHE A 330 8.73 -10.60 -19.18
CA PHE A 330 8.95 -12.05 -19.06
C PHE A 330 9.29 -12.71 -20.41
N GLN A 331 9.89 -11.97 -21.33
CA GLN A 331 10.46 -12.52 -22.54
C GLN A 331 11.90 -12.98 -22.27
N PRO A 332 12.31 -14.14 -22.86
CA PRO A 332 13.68 -14.64 -22.70
C PRO A 332 14.71 -13.78 -23.42
#